data_f96d98046415a79b37acb647536533f1
#
_entry.id   f96d98046415a79b37acb647536533f1
#
_cell.length_a   1.000
_cell.length_b   1.000
_cell.length_c   1.000
_cell.angle_alpha   90.00
_cell.angle_beta   90.00
_cell.angle_gamma   90.00
#
_symmetry.space_group_name_H-M   'P 1'
#
loop_
_entity.id
_entity.type
_entity.pdbx_description
1 polymer ?
#
loop_
_entity_poly.entity_id
_entity_poly.type
_entity_poly.pdbx_seq_one_letter_code
_entity_poly.pdbx_strand_id
1 'polypeptide(L)'
;MKAILVILVLLWTSAMSWSQIPDAPNPPRFFNNFSQTGIISEEQGAELEAMLDQFEQETSNEITVVIIDDLGGDEAWHFAAELGKKWGIGKADKDNGVVLLVKPTEDNGGHQVFIASGAGLEGAITDISCGEIVDNELIPNFKKGDYFTGIKNAVVVLEKMAKGEINEKSYRKANKKNDLVSSIFGFLFIIILIIVLIRKGGRGGNGTTFGRGGFFVGGFGGGFGGGSSGGGGFGGFGGGSFGGGGSGGSW
;
A
#
# COMPACT_ATOMS: atom_id res chain seq x y z
N MET A 1 2.83 -54.02 -9.89
CA MET A 1 2.72 -53.06 -11.02
C MET A 1 1.48 -52.18 -10.94
N LYS A 2 0.28 -52.69 -10.61
CA LYS A 2 -0.94 -51.85 -10.51
C LYS A 2 -0.88 -50.75 -9.40
N ALA A 3 -0.24 -51.04 -8.27
CA ALA A 3 -0.09 -50.05 -7.18
C ALA A 3 0.84 -48.87 -7.51
N ILE A 4 1.89 -49.10 -8.28
CA ILE A 4 2.85 -48.08 -8.72
C ILE A 4 2.18 -47.10 -9.71
N LEU A 5 1.30 -47.63 -10.56
CA LEU A 5 0.56 -46.81 -11.53
C LEU A 5 -0.44 -45.87 -10.86
N VAL A 6 -1.08 -46.31 -9.76
CA VAL A 6 -2.01 -45.46 -8.96
C VAL A 6 -1.26 -44.38 -8.24
N ILE A 7 -0.06 -44.64 -7.71
CA ILE A 7 0.78 -43.61 -7.04
C ILE A 7 1.29 -42.59 -8.07
N LEU A 8 1.63 -42.98 -9.26
CA LEU A 8 2.05 -42.07 -10.34
C LEU A 8 0.90 -41.16 -10.82
N VAL A 9 -0.34 -41.65 -10.86
CA VAL A 9 -1.52 -40.86 -11.23
C VAL A 9 -1.88 -39.87 -10.10
N LEU A 10 -1.72 -40.27 -8.82
CA LEU A 10 -1.95 -39.39 -7.68
C LEU A 10 -0.89 -38.26 -7.55
N LEU A 11 0.33 -38.48 -8.02
CA LEU A 11 1.38 -37.45 -8.03
C LEU A 11 1.21 -36.43 -9.19
N TRP A 12 0.40 -36.72 -10.18
CA TRP A 12 0.16 -35.78 -11.30
C TRP A 12 -1.02 -34.85 -11.11
N THR A 13 -1.77 -34.97 -10.00
CA THR A 13 -2.87 -34.09 -9.67
C THR A 13 -2.49 -32.98 -8.70
N SER A 14 -1.21 -32.71 -8.47
CA SER A 14 -0.78 -31.43 -7.93
C SER A 14 -1.08 -30.38 -9.00
N ALA A 15 -2.35 -29.96 -9.07
CA ALA A 15 -2.76 -28.82 -9.84
C ALA A 15 -1.92 -27.63 -9.35
N MET A 16 -1.00 -27.18 -10.18
CA MET A 16 -0.41 -25.87 -10.02
C MET A 16 -1.58 -24.89 -9.99
N SER A 17 -1.94 -24.40 -8.81
CA SER A 17 -2.82 -23.25 -8.67
C SER A 17 -2.05 -22.07 -9.26
N TRP A 18 -2.20 -21.86 -10.54
CA TRP A 18 -1.76 -20.62 -11.15
C TRP A 18 -2.69 -19.55 -10.63
N SER A 19 -2.13 -18.47 -10.10
CA SER A 19 -2.88 -17.26 -9.78
C SER A 19 -3.73 -16.91 -11.00
N GLN A 20 -5.04 -17.11 -10.89
CA GLN A 20 -5.96 -16.71 -11.95
C GLN A 20 -6.32 -15.24 -11.70
N ILE A 21 -5.59 -14.37 -12.40
CA ILE A 21 -6.01 -12.96 -12.48
C ILE A 21 -7.44 -12.97 -13.03
N PRO A 22 -8.40 -12.35 -12.32
CA PRO A 22 -9.79 -12.32 -12.75
C PRO A 22 -9.94 -11.71 -14.15
N ASP A 23 -11.01 -12.04 -14.83
CA ASP A 23 -11.33 -11.38 -16.08
C ASP A 23 -11.84 -9.96 -15.81
N ALA A 24 -11.56 -9.04 -16.74
CA ALA A 24 -12.06 -7.67 -16.64
C ALA A 24 -13.59 -7.67 -16.61
N PRO A 25 -14.22 -6.85 -15.76
CA PRO A 25 -15.67 -6.76 -15.71
C PRO A 25 -16.21 -6.25 -17.04
N ASN A 26 -17.41 -6.68 -17.38
CA ASN A 26 -18.13 -6.20 -18.56
C ASN A 26 -19.54 -5.72 -18.16
N PRO A 27 -19.84 -4.40 -18.24
CA PRO A 27 -18.98 -3.31 -18.73
C PRO A 27 -17.75 -3.05 -17.87
N PRO A 28 -16.68 -2.46 -18.43
CA PRO A 28 -15.49 -2.06 -17.70
C PRO A 28 -15.82 -1.10 -16.55
N ARG A 29 -15.10 -1.25 -15.43
CA ARG A 29 -15.24 -0.41 -14.23
C ARG A 29 -13.87 -0.07 -13.69
N PHE A 30 -13.75 1.11 -13.08
CA PHE A 30 -12.50 1.56 -12.47
C PHE A 30 -12.38 1.09 -11.00
N PHE A 31 -13.51 0.91 -10.28
CA PHE A 31 -13.51 0.31 -8.95
C PHE A 31 -14.05 -1.12 -9.00
N ASN A 32 -13.23 -2.09 -8.60
CA ASN A 32 -13.53 -3.52 -8.66
C ASN A 32 -13.28 -4.18 -7.32
N ASN A 33 -14.35 -4.63 -6.66
CA ASN A 33 -14.26 -5.33 -5.39
C ASN A 33 -14.63 -6.80 -5.58
N PHE A 34 -13.63 -7.68 -5.56
CA PHE A 34 -13.78 -9.14 -5.57
C PHE A 34 -13.67 -9.75 -4.17
N SER A 35 -13.45 -8.91 -3.14
CA SER A 35 -13.34 -9.36 -1.76
C SER A 35 -14.71 -9.60 -1.14
N GLN A 36 -14.78 -10.62 -0.28
CA GLN A 36 -15.96 -10.94 0.51
C GLN A 36 -15.91 -10.35 1.92
N THR A 37 -14.85 -9.60 2.24
CA THR A 37 -14.63 -9.06 3.59
C THR A 37 -15.57 -7.92 3.99
N GLY A 38 -16.26 -7.32 3.01
CA GLY A 38 -17.19 -6.21 3.28
C GLY A 38 -16.52 -4.91 3.74
N ILE A 39 -15.22 -4.73 3.47
CA ILE A 39 -14.43 -3.56 3.89
C ILE A 39 -14.82 -2.25 3.18
N ILE A 40 -15.53 -2.35 2.07
CA ILE A 40 -16.09 -1.22 1.31
C ILE A 40 -17.57 -1.49 1.09
N SER A 41 -18.44 -0.55 1.47
CA SER A 41 -19.88 -0.64 1.21
C SER A 41 -20.20 -0.36 -0.28
N GLU A 42 -21.43 -0.70 -0.70
CA GLU A 42 -21.87 -0.41 -2.08
C GLU A 42 -21.87 1.10 -2.38
N GLU A 43 -22.27 1.94 -1.41
CA GLU A 43 -22.27 3.39 -1.55
C GLU A 43 -20.84 3.95 -1.66
N GLN A 44 -19.93 3.43 -0.85
CA GLN A 44 -18.51 3.79 -0.91
C GLN A 44 -17.87 3.37 -2.23
N GLY A 45 -18.22 2.19 -2.72
CA GLY A 45 -17.78 1.69 -4.03
C GLY A 45 -18.29 2.55 -5.18
N ALA A 46 -19.56 2.97 -5.12
CA ALA A 46 -20.15 3.87 -6.12
C ALA A 46 -19.49 5.27 -6.10
N GLU A 47 -19.13 5.78 -4.92
CA GLU A 47 -18.41 7.06 -4.78
C GLU A 47 -17.01 6.97 -5.40
N LEU A 48 -16.27 5.89 -5.13
CA LEU A 48 -14.95 5.65 -5.73
C LEU A 48 -15.04 5.52 -7.26
N GLU A 49 -16.01 4.74 -7.76
CA GLU A 49 -16.23 4.59 -9.20
C GLU A 49 -16.50 5.93 -9.87
N ALA A 50 -17.41 6.76 -9.31
CA ALA A 50 -17.74 8.06 -9.87
C ALA A 50 -16.52 9.01 -9.90
N MET A 51 -15.68 8.97 -8.89
CA MET A 51 -14.47 9.76 -8.79
C MET A 51 -13.45 9.36 -9.87
N LEU A 52 -13.23 8.06 -10.02
CA LEU A 52 -12.29 7.50 -10.99
C LEU A 52 -12.77 7.73 -12.45
N ASP A 53 -14.07 7.57 -12.71
CA ASP A 53 -14.69 7.85 -14.01
C ASP A 53 -14.55 9.34 -14.37
N GLN A 54 -14.83 10.25 -13.44
CA GLN A 54 -14.63 11.68 -13.65
C GLN A 54 -13.17 11.99 -13.98
N PHE A 55 -12.22 11.40 -13.28
CA PHE A 55 -10.79 11.60 -13.54
C PHE A 55 -10.39 11.13 -14.94
N GLU A 56 -10.89 9.97 -15.41
CA GLU A 56 -10.64 9.50 -16.77
C GLU A 56 -11.21 10.47 -17.81
N GLN A 57 -12.43 10.93 -17.61
CA GLN A 57 -13.07 11.89 -18.52
C GLN A 57 -12.31 13.24 -18.63
N GLU A 58 -11.75 13.72 -17.52
CA GLU A 58 -11.00 14.97 -17.46
C GLU A 58 -9.59 14.88 -18.05
N THR A 59 -8.93 13.72 -17.94
CA THR A 59 -7.48 13.61 -18.21
C THR A 59 -7.12 12.56 -19.24
N SER A 60 -8.03 11.64 -19.54
CA SER A 60 -7.79 10.41 -20.30
C SER A 60 -6.78 9.45 -19.62
N ASN A 61 -6.30 9.73 -18.39
CA ASN A 61 -5.54 8.79 -17.60
C ASN A 61 -6.50 7.85 -16.86
N GLU A 62 -6.09 6.62 -16.62
CA GLU A 62 -6.92 5.62 -15.97
C GLU A 62 -6.31 5.20 -14.63
N ILE A 63 -7.08 5.30 -13.55
CA ILE A 63 -6.75 4.71 -12.26
C ILE A 63 -7.77 3.62 -11.97
N THR A 64 -7.30 2.40 -11.77
CA THR A 64 -8.18 1.27 -11.43
C THR A 64 -7.83 0.74 -10.05
N VAL A 65 -8.84 0.66 -9.18
CA VAL A 65 -8.74 0.08 -7.84
C VAL A 65 -9.29 -1.34 -7.87
N VAL A 66 -8.50 -2.29 -7.39
CA VAL A 66 -8.87 -3.71 -7.33
C VAL A 66 -8.67 -4.23 -5.91
N ILE A 67 -9.74 -4.74 -5.32
CA ILE A 67 -9.71 -5.40 -4.01
C ILE A 67 -9.94 -6.89 -4.24
N ILE A 68 -9.02 -7.73 -3.78
CA ILE A 68 -9.06 -9.18 -3.97
C ILE A 68 -8.51 -9.91 -2.74
N ASP A 69 -9.12 -11.03 -2.36
CA ASP A 69 -8.76 -11.75 -1.14
C ASP A 69 -7.53 -12.66 -1.30
N ASP A 70 -7.26 -13.15 -2.48
CA ASP A 70 -6.15 -14.09 -2.74
C ASP A 70 -5.44 -13.74 -4.06
N LEU A 71 -4.12 -13.69 -4.01
CA LEU A 71 -3.26 -13.48 -5.18
C LEU A 71 -2.81 -14.82 -5.80
N GLY A 72 -3.32 -15.97 -5.29
CA GLY A 72 -2.94 -17.30 -5.78
C GLY A 72 -1.48 -17.67 -5.54
N GLY A 73 -0.84 -17.06 -4.53
CA GLY A 73 0.58 -17.26 -4.21
C GLY A 73 1.53 -16.38 -5.02
N ASP A 74 1.00 -15.45 -5.81
CA ASP A 74 1.80 -14.47 -6.54
C ASP A 74 2.17 -13.27 -5.65
N GLU A 75 3.23 -12.56 -6.02
CA GLU A 75 3.64 -11.32 -5.37
C GLU A 75 2.74 -10.15 -5.82
N ALA A 76 2.38 -9.24 -4.91
CA ALA A 76 1.46 -8.15 -5.22
C ALA A 76 1.91 -7.27 -6.40
N TRP A 77 3.22 -7.02 -6.53
CA TRP A 77 3.76 -6.23 -7.63
C TRP A 77 3.58 -6.92 -9.00
N HIS A 78 3.81 -8.23 -9.05
CA HIS A 78 3.66 -9.00 -10.27
C HIS A 78 2.18 -9.15 -10.64
N PHE A 79 1.34 -9.48 -9.66
CA PHE A 79 -0.10 -9.57 -9.86
C PHE A 79 -0.70 -8.26 -10.38
N ALA A 80 -0.35 -7.11 -9.78
CA ALA A 80 -0.85 -5.80 -10.21
C ALA A 80 -0.41 -5.46 -11.64
N ALA A 81 0.86 -5.73 -11.99
CA ALA A 81 1.37 -5.49 -13.33
C ALA A 81 0.70 -6.36 -14.38
N GLU A 82 0.55 -7.67 -14.12
CA GLU A 82 -0.11 -8.60 -15.04
C GLU A 82 -1.62 -8.32 -15.15
N LEU A 83 -2.28 -7.90 -14.06
CA LEU A 83 -3.67 -7.47 -14.09
C LEU A 83 -3.84 -6.24 -14.99
N GLY A 84 -2.97 -5.23 -14.81
CA GLY A 84 -2.97 -4.04 -15.64
C GLY A 84 -2.83 -4.36 -17.15
N LYS A 85 -1.92 -5.28 -17.49
CA LYS A 85 -1.74 -5.76 -18.87
C LYS A 85 -2.96 -6.54 -19.36
N LYS A 86 -3.47 -7.51 -18.57
CA LYS A 86 -4.60 -8.36 -18.95
C LYS A 86 -5.87 -7.55 -19.19
N TRP A 87 -6.13 -6.55 -18.36
CA TRP A 87 -7.31 -5.70 -18.47
C TRP A 87 -7.11 -4.56 -19.48
N GLY A 88 -5.87 -4.28 -19.88
CA GLY A 88 -5.54 -3.19 -20.78
C GLY A 88 -5.76 -1.81 -20.16
N ILE A 89 -5.45 -1.68 -18.84
CA ILE A 89 -5.64 -0.44 -18.10
C ILE A 89 -4.71 0.64 -18.64
N GLY A 90 -5.29 1.82 -18.97
CA GLY A 90 -4.60 2.88 -19.68
C GLY A 90 -4.71 2.75 -21.20
N LYS A 91 -4.44 3.85 -21.88
CA LYS A 91 -4.48 3.89 -23.36
C LYS A 91 -3.20 3.24 -23.91
N ALA A 92 -3.34 2.34 -24.88
CA ALA A 92 -2.23 1.58 -25.45
C ALA A 92 -1.14 2.44 -26.13
N ASP A 93 -1.48 3.65 -26.54
CA ASP A 93 -0.58 4.63 -27.15
C ASP A 93 0.09 5.56 -26.12
N LYS A 94 -0.36 5.53 -24.85
CA LYS A 94 0.07 6.45 -23.80
C LYS A 94 0.62 5.76 -22.56
N ASP A 95 0.32 4.47 -22.36
CA ASP A 95 0.68 3.70 -21.16
C ASP A 95 0.34 4.41 -19.84
N ASN A 96 -0.81 5.11 -19.82
CA ASN A 96 -1.21 6.07 -18.79
C ASN A 96 -2.20 5.48 -17.78
N GLY A 97 -2.03 4.20 -17.45
CA GLY A 97 -2.81 3.49 -16.46
C GLY A 97 -2.12 3.41 -15.10
N VAL A 98 -2.91 3.33 -14.04
CA VAL A 98 -2.47 3.02 -12.67
C VAL A 98 -3.35 1.92 -12.10
N VAL A 99 -2.74 0.93 -11.46
CA VAL A 99 -3.44 -0.11 -10.69
C VAL A 99 -3.15 0.11 -9.20
N LEU A 100 -4.19 0.31 -8.40
CA LEU A 100 -4.13 0.22 -6.95
C LEU A 100 -4.73 -1.12 -6.52
N LEU A 101 -3.87 -2.07 -6.18
CA LEU A 101 -4.23 -3.40 -5.71
C LEU A 101 -4.28 -3.43 -4.17
N VAL A 102 -5.36 -3.98 -3.61
CA VAL A 102 -5.53 -4.17 -2.15
C VAL A 102 -5.91 -5.61 -1.86
N LYS A 103 -5.12 -6.31 -1.04
CA LYS A 103 -5.41 -7.63 -0.50
C LYS A 103 -5.67 -7.49 1.01
N PRO A 104 -6.94 -7.50 1.45
CA PRO A 104 -7.30 -7.20 2.84
C PRO A 104 -7.31 -8.43 3.76
N THR A 105 -6.86 -9.59 3.31
CA THR A 105 -6.85 -10.84 4.08
C THR A 105 -5.47 -11.19 4.59
N GLU A 106 -5.39 -11.89 5.73
CA GLU A 106 -4.13 -12.36 6.30
C GLU A 106 -3.59 -13.63 5.63
N ASP A 107 -4.46 -14.35 4.92
CA ASP A 107 -4.09 -15.61 4.26
C ASP A 107 -3.07 -15.40 3.13
N ASN A 108 -2.24 -16.39 2.88
CA ASN A 108 -1.32 -16.41 1.73
C ASN A 108 -0.49 -15.13 1.56
N GLY A 109 0.36 -14.81 2.55
CA GLY A 109 1.31 -13.68 2.47
C GLY A 109 0.87 -12.42 3.21
N GLY A 110 -0.23 -12.45 3.97
CA GLY A 110 -0.69 -11.34 4.81
C GLY A 110 -1.42 -10.25 4.02
N HIS A 111 -1.76 -9.19 4.72
CA HIS A 111 -2.33 -7.99 4.12
C HIS A 111 -1.32 -7.33 3.17
N GLN A 112 -1.72 -7.04 1.95
CA GLN A 112 -0.84 -6.45 0.95
C GLN A 112 -1.55 -5.32 0.19
N VAL A 113 -0.80 -4.30 -0.13
CA VAL A 113 -1.21 -3.22 -1.03
C VAL A 113 -0.08 -2.93 -2.01
N PHE A 114 -0.43 -2.64 -3.25
CA PHE A 114 0.54 -2.26 -4.27
C PHE A 114 -0.07 -1.22 -5.22
N ILE A 115 0.73 -0.21 -5.58
CA ILE A 115 0.40 0.76 -6.63
C ILE A 115 1.36 0.49 -7.78
N ALA A 116 0.83 0.08 -8.94
CA ALA A 116 1.59 -0.07 -10.17
C ALA A 116 1.25 1.07 -11.13
N SER A 117 2.26 1.74 -11.66
CA SER A 117 2.10 2.79 -12.68
C SER A 117 2.52 2.31 -14.05
N GLY A 118 1.77 2.69 -15.08
CA GLY A 118 2.17 2.51 -16.46
C GLY A 118 3.31 3.46 -16.86
N ALA A 119 4.09 3.06 -17.86
CA ALA A 119 5.30 3.76 -18.28
C ALA A 119 5.06 5.24 -18.65
N GLY A 120 3.87 5.57 -19.17
CA GLY A 120 3.51 6.95 -19.50
C GLY A 120 3.30 7.88 -18.30
N LEU A 121 3.10 7.32 -17.11
CA LEU A 121 2.92 8.08 -15.87
C LEU A 121 4.14 8.03 -14.93
N GLU A 122 5.18 7.25 -15.22
CA GLU A 122 6.37 7.13 -14.36
C GLU A 122 7.05 8.47 -14.06
N GLY A 123 6.98 9.42 -14.98
CA GLY A 123 7.51 10.78 -14.77
C GLY A 123 6.73 11.61 -13.76
N ALA A 124 5.43 11.35 -13.59
CA ALA A 124 4.54 12.05 -12.67
C ALA A 124 4.31 11.25 -11.38
N ILE A 125 4.15 9.93 -11.51
CA ILE A 125 3.90 8.97 -10.43
C ILE A 125 5.09 8.01 -10.38
N THR A 126 6.11 8.40 -9.62
CA THR A 126 7.34 7.61 -9.46
C THR A 126 7.15 6.50 -8.43
N ASP A 127 8.00 5.46 -8.45
CA ASP A 127 8.00 4.40 -7.43
C ASP A 127 8.12 4.96 -6.01
N ILE A 128 8.92 6.01 -5.86
CA ILE A 128 9.08 6.69 -4.56
C ILE A 128 7.76 7.33 -4.13
N SER A 129 7.05 8.01 -5.04
CA SER A 129 5.75 8.61 -4.71
C SER A 129 4.69 7.55 -4.42
N CYS A 130 4.69 6.41 -5.13
CA CYS A 130 3.84 5.27 -4.80
C CYS A 130 4.09 4.78 -3.37
N GLY A 131 5.36 4.59 -2.98
CA GLY A 131 5.72 4.19 -1.62
C GLY A 131 5.25 5.18 -0.57
N GLU A 132 5.44 6.47 -0.81
CA GLU A 132 4.97 7.51 0.10
C GLU A 132 3.44 7.57 0.23
N ILE A 133 2.69 7.31 -0.85
CA ILE A 133 1.23 7.20 -0.80
C ILE A 133 0.81 5.98 0.01
N VAL A 134 1.48 4.85 -0.19
CA VAL A 134 1.24 3.62 0.60
C VAL A 134 1.46 3.89 2.08
N ASP A 135 2.57 4.52 2.45
CA ASP A 135 2.96 4.75 3.83
C ASP A 135 2.15 5.84 4.54
N ASN A 136 1.70 6.86 3.82
CA ASN A 136 1.03 8.01 4.41
C ASN A 136 -0.51 7.94 4.33
N GLU A 137 -1.05 7.39 3.24
CA GLU A 137 -2.50 7.39 3.00
C GLU A 137 -3.13 6.01 3.24
N LEU A 138 -2.50 4.92 2.77
CA LEU A 138 -3.11 3.60 2.79
C LEU A 138 -2.89 2.88 4.12
N ILE A 139 -1.65 2.56 4.46
CA ILE A 139 -1.32 1.74 5.65
C ILE A 139 -1.86 2.34 6.96
N PRO A 140 -1.72 3.65 7.25
CA PRO A 140 -2.21 4.20 8.51
C PRO A 140 -3.73 4.13 8.69
N ASN A 141 -4.48 4.21 7.58
CA ASN A 141 -5.93 4.08 7.58
C ASN A 141 -6.35 2.61 7.64
N PHE A 142 -5.70 1.73 6.89
CA PHE A 142 -5.96 0.29 6.89
C PHE A 142 -5.73 -0.34 8.27
N LYS A 143 -4.70 0.05 8.99
CA LYS A 143 -4.47 -0.34 10.40
C LYS A 143 -5.59 0.05 11.36
N LYS A 144 -6.39 1.05 11.01
CA LYS A 144 -7.58 1.47 11.76
C LYS A 144 -8.87 0.80 11.27
N GLY A 145 -8.79 -0.02 10.21
CA GLY A 145 -9.94 -0.60 9.54
C GLY A 145 -10.67 0.37 8.60
N ASP A 146 -10.14 1.57 8.38
CA ASP A 146 -10.75 2.59 7.51
C ASP A 146 -10.19 2.49 6.08
N TYR A 147 -10.59 1.44 5.39
CA TYR A 147 -10.14 1.16 4.03
C TYR A 147 -10.62 2.21 3.03
N PHE A 148 -11.87 2.66 3.18
CA PHE A 148 -12.45 3.65 2.27
C PHE A 148 -11.67 4.96 2.28
N THR A 149 -11.41 5.53 3.46
CA THR A 149 -10.64 6.77 3.58
C THR A 149 -9.22 6.60 3.04
N GLY A 150 -8.58 5.47 3.33
CA GLY A 150 -7.23 5.19 2.80
C GLY A 150 -7.19 5.17 1.28
N ILE A 151 -8.08 4.41 0.64
CA ILE A 151 -8.18 4.31 -0.83
C ILE A 151 -8.52 5.67 -1.43
N LYS A 152 -9.53 6.35 -0.91
CA LYS A 152 -9.96 7.67 -1.41
C LYS A 152 -8.83 8.70 -1.37
N ASN A 153 -8.12 8.78 -0.25
CA ASN A 153 -6.99 9.70 -0.12
C ASN A 153 -5.88 9.37 -1.11
N ALA A 154 -5.53 8.09 -1.26
CA ALA A 154 -4.52 7.65 -2.22
C ALA A 154 -4.91 8.02 -3.65
N VAL A 155 -6.16 7.79 -4.05
CA VAL A 155 -6.69 8.17 -5.36
C VAL A 155 -6.58 9.68 -5.58
N VAL A 156 -7.00 10.51 -4.61
CA VAL A 156 -6.86 11.99 -4.70
C VAL A 156 -5.42 12.43 -4.93
N VAL A 157 -4.46 11.79 -4.26
CA VAL A 157 -3.03 12.12 -4.44
C VAL A 157 -2.54 11.69 -5.81
N LEU A 158 -2.89 10.47 -6.26
CA LEU A 158 -2.54 9.95 -7.58
C LEU A 158 -3.09 10.83 -8.70
N GLU A 159 -4.36 11.26 -8.60
CA GLU A 159 -5.00 12.19 -9.55
C GLU A 159 -4.23 13.51 -9.64
N LYS A 160 -3.89 14.12 -8.50
CA LYS A 160 -3.14 15.38 -8.46
C LYS A 160 -1.74 15.25 -9.06
N MET A 161 -1.07 14.11 -8.82
CA MET A 161 0.22 13.82 -9.43
C MET A 161 0.12 13.64 -10.93
N ALA A 162 -0.85 12.86 -11.41
CA ALA A 162 -1.09 12.63 -12.82
C ALA A 162 -1.46 13.92 -13.57
N LYS A 163 -2.21 14.84 -12.93
CA LYS A 163 -2.52 16.18 -13.44
C LYS A 163 -1.33 17.15 -13.39
N GLY A 164 -0.22 16.79 -12.73
CA GLY A 164 0.92 17.67 -12.51
C GLY A 164 0.69 18.79 -11.49
N GLU A 165 -0.39 18.74 -10.72
CA GLU A 165 -0.74 19.74 -9.70
C GLU A 165 0.21 19.66 -8.50
N ILE A 166 0.65 18.46 -8.17
CA ILE A 166 1.66 18.17 -7.14
C ILE A 166 2.74 17.25 -7.70
N ASN A 167 3.93 17.33 -7.13
CA ASN A 167 5.03 16.40 -7.42
C ASN A 167 5.53 15.75 -6.13
N GLU A 168 6.32 14.68 -6.28
CA GLU A 168 6.92 13.94 -5.17
C GLU A 168 7.53 14.85 -4.10
N LYS A 169 8.33 15.85 -4.50
CA LYS A 169 9.00 16.74 -3.56
C LYS A 169 8.04 17.60 -2.74
N SER A 170 6.97 18.09 -3.37
CA SER A 170 5.94 18.90 -2.69
C SER A 170 5.11 18.06 -1.74
N TYR A 171 4.73 16.84 -2.14
CA TYR A 171 4.00 15.87 -1.33
C TYR A 171 4.82 15.46 -0.10
N ARG A 172 6.07 15.05 -0.29
CA ARG A 172 7.01 14.71 0.79
C ARG A 172 7.21 15.85 1.78
N LYS A 173 7.34 17.09 1.29
CA LYS A 173 7.51 18.26 2.15
C LYS A 173 6.28 18.53 3.01
N ALA A 174 5.07 18.32 2.47
CA ALA A 174 3.83 18.47 3.20
C ALA A 174 3.72 17.43 4.34
N ASN A 175 4.05 16.17 4.06
CA ASN A 175 3.98 15.09 5.04
C ASN A 175 5.04 15.22 6.15
N LYS A 176 6.28 15.58 5.82
CA LYS A 176 7.32 15.85 6.84
C LYS A 176 6.92 16.96 7.81
N LYS A 177 6.19 17.96 7.34
CA LYS A 177 5.70 19.03 8.23
C LYS A 177 4.64 18.51 9.22
N ASN A 178 3.79 17.60 8.77
CA ASN A 178 2.78 16.97 9.62
C ASN A 178 3.42 16.06 10.69
N ASP A 179 4.46 15.30 10.33
CA ASP A 179 5.21 14.47 11.27
C ASP A 179 5.90 15.26 12.37
N LEU A 180 6.49 16.40 12.02
CA LEU A 180 7.10 17.31 13.01
C LEU A 180 6.07 17.87 14.00
N VAL A 181 4.89 18.27 13.51
CA VAL A 181 3.81 18.77 14.37
C VAL A 181 3.31 17.66 15.30
N SER A 182 3.05 16.46 14.78
CA SER A 182 2.65 15.29 15.59
C SER A 182 3.70 14.93 16.64
N SER A 183 4.97 14.98 16.29
CA SER A 183 6.09 14.71 17.21
C SER A 183 6.18 15.73 18.33
N ILE A 184 5.97 17.02 18.04
CA ILE A 184 5.96 18.09 19.04
C ILE A 184 4.80 17.90 20.04
N PHE A 185 3.60 17.56 19.56
CA PHE A 185 2.46 17.27 20.43
C PHE A 185 2.69 16.04 21.31
N GLY A 186 3.29 14.98 20.77
CA GLY A 186 3.69 13.79 21.53
C GLY A 186 4.69 14.12 22.64
N PHE A 187 5.69 14.94 22.34
CA PHE A 187 6.69 15.37 23.32
C PHE A 187 6.10 16.25 24.41
N LEU A 188 5.22 17.21 24.06
CA LEU A 188 4.47 18.02 25.00
C LEU A 188 3.58 17.17 25.93
N PHE A 189 2.91 16.16 25.39
CA PHE A 189 2.07 15.26 26.18
C PHE A 189 2.91 14.48 27.21
N ILE A 190 4.09 13.98 26.82
CA ILE A 190 5.01 13.30 27.75
C ILE A 190 5.48 14.25 28.87
N ILE A 191 5.82 15.50 28.53
CA ILE A 191 6.22 16.50 29.52
C ILE A 191 5.08 16.78 30.51
N ILE A 192 3.85 16.95 30.03
CA ILE A 192 2.67 17.17 30.87
C ILE A 192 2.45 15.96 31.80
N LEU A 193 2.57 14.75 31.28
CA LEU A 193 2.43 13.52 32.06
C LEU A 193 3.48 13.41 33.17
N ILE A 194 4.74 13.76 32.89
CA ILE A 194 5.82 13.82 33.89
C ILE A 194 5.51 14.86 34.98
N ILE A 195 5.05 16.05 34.61
CA ILE A 195 4.67 17.10 35.55
C ILE A 195 3.52 16.66 36.47
N VAL A 196 2.52 15.97 35.92
CA VAL A 196 1.39 15.41 36.68
C VAL A 196 1.85 14.33 37.65
N LEU A 197 2.75 13.45 37.24
CA LEU A 197 3.32 12.42 38.11
C LEU A 197 4.15 13.01 39.25
N ILE A 198 4.98 14.03 38.98
CA ILE A 198 5.76 14.73 39.99
C ILE A 198 4.83 15.44 41.01
N ARG A 199 3.75 16.10 40.53
CA ARG A 199 2.77 16.75 41.40
C ARG A 199 1.95 15.78 42.25
N LYS A 200 1.68 14.58 41.75
CA LYS A 200 0.94 13.53 42.45
C LYS A 200 1.81 12.74 43.45
N GLY A 201 3.13 12.71 43.24
CA GLY A 201 4.11 12.05 44.13
C GLY A 201 4.46 12.89 45.39
N GLY A 202 3.96 14.08 45.52
CA GLY A 202 4.32 15.06 46.59
C GLY A 202 3.47 14.99 47.86
N ARG A 203 2.83 13.86 48.22
CA ARG A 203 2.14 13.77 49.52
C ARG A 203 2.28 12.38 50.15
N GLY A 204 3.35 12.22 50.88
CA GLY A 204 3.59 11.00 51.69
C GLY A 204 5.06 10.93 52.05
N GLY A 205 5.44 11.47 53.24
CA GLY A 205 6.80 11.45 53.70
C GLY A 205 7.24 10.02 54.12
N ASN A 206 8.45 9.66 53.83
CA ASN A 206 9.44 9.18 54.77
C ASN A 206 10.75 8.89 54.04
N GLY A 207 11.85 9.36 54.56
CA GLY A 207 13.14 9.32 53.91
C GLY A 207 13.65 7.92 53.59
N THR A 208 14.14 7.80 52.39
CA THR A 208 15.18 6.86 52.05
C THR A 208 16.23 7.57 51.23
N THR A 209 17.42 7.66 51.81
CA THR A 209 18.65 8.10 51.18
C THR A 209 18.90 7.35 49.87
N PHE A 210 18.81 8.04 48.77
CA PHE A 210 19.28 7.53 47.48
C PHE A 210 20.82 7.52 47.49
N GLY A 211 21.37 6.34 47.67
CA GLY A 211 22.76 6.05 47.44
C GLY A 211 23.14 6.38 46.00
N ARG A 212 24.29 7.03 45.91
CA ARG A 212 25.03 7.39 44.73
C ARG A 212 25.32 6.14 43.86
N GLY A 213 24.42 5.83 42.92
CA GLY A 213 24.55 4.75 41.95
C GLY A 213 24.32 5.32 40.57
N GLY A 214 25.34 5.26 39.72
CA GLY A 214 25.37 5.86 38.39
C GLY A 214 24.23 5.39 37.52
N PHE A 215 23.61 6.36 36.86
CA PHE A 215 22.64 6.13 35.82
C PHE A 215 23.40 5.72 34.55
N PHE A 216 23.48 4.42 34.31
CA PHE A 216 23.94 3.87 33.04
C PHE A 216 22.80 4.08 32.01
N VAL A 217 22.90 5.09 31.21
CA VAL A 217 22.15 5.19 29.96
C VAL A 217 22.74 4.14 29.01
N GLY A 218 22.17 2.95 29.05
CA GLY A 218 22.43 1.93 28.04
C GLY A 218 21.96 2.44 26.68
N GLY A 219 22.91 2.59 25.77
CA GLY A 219 22.67 3.03 24.42
C GLY A 219 21.71 2.09 23.68
N PHE A 220 20.56 2.59 23.29
CA PHE A 220 19.73 2.00 22.27
C PHE A 220 20.37 2.24 20.91
N GLY A 221 21.34 1.42 20.57
CA GLY A 221 21.85 1.27 19.22
C GLY A 221 20.95 0.32 18.44
N GLY A 222 19.80 0.78 18.00
CA GLY A 222 18.97 0.12 17.03
C GLY A 222 19.45 0.51 15.63
N GLY A 223 20.35 -0.28 15.03
CA GLY A 223 20.71 -0.16 13.63
C GLY A 223 19.51 -0.54 12.78
N PHE A 224 18.88 0.44 12.15
CA PHE A 224 18.00 0.20 11.01
C PHE A 224 18.90 -0.13 9.81
N GLY A 225 19.10 -1.44 9.58
CA GLY A 225 19.65 -1.94 8.35
C GLY A 225 18.70 -1.64 7.21
N GLY A 226 18.98 -0.61 6.44
CA GLY A 226 18.37 -0.36 5.15
C GLY A 226 18.80 -1.46 4.19
N GLY A 227 17.95 -2.43 3.95
CA GLY A 227 18.08 -3.35 2.84
C GLY A 227 17.77 -2.60 1.55
N SER A 228 18.79 -2.12 0.84
CA SER A 228 18.68 -1.75 -0.56
C SER A 228 18.58 -3.04 -1.37
N SER A 229 17.37 -3.45 -1.72
CA SER A 229 17.17 -4.45 -2.77
C SER A 229 17.50 -3.78 -4.09
N GLY A 230 18.63 -4.17 -4.67
CA GLY A 230 19.05 -3.77 -6.01
C GLY A 230 18.02 -4.23 -7.03
N GLY A 231 17.47 -3.27 -7.78
CA GLY A 231 16.61 -3.51 -8.91
C GLY A 231 17.40 -4.21 -10.01
N GLY A 232 17.14 -5.50 -10.22
CA GLY A 232 17.49 -6.21 -11.42
C GLY A 232 16.53 -5.81 -12.52
N GLY A 233 17.00 -5.07 -13.52
CA GLY A 233 16.23 -4.74 -14.71
C GLY A 233 15.95 -6.02 -15.50
N PHE A 234 14.66 -6.31 -15.72
CA PHE A 234 14.22 -7.31 -16.68
C PHE A 234 13.65 -6.61 -17.91
N GLY A 235 14.26 -6.90 -19.05
CA GLY A 235 13.89 -6.35 -20.34
C GLY A 235 12.58 -6.89 -20.88
N GLY A 236 11.80 -5.97 -21.41
CA GLY A 236 10.99 -6.09 -22.61
C GLY A 236 9.87 -7.12 -22.70
N PHE A 237 8.60 -6.63 -22.58
CA PHE A 237 7.49 -7.22 -23.33
C PHE A 237 6.70 -6.08 -23.98
N GLY A 238 6.42 -6.21 -25.29
CA GLY A 238 5.71 -5.18 -26.06
C GLY A 238 4.20 -5.34 -25.92
N GLY A 239 3.57 -4.24 -25.61
CA GLY A 239 2.12 -4.04 -25.56
C GLY A 239 1.73 -3.44 -24.22
N GLY A 240 1.14 -2.22 -24.18
CA GLY A 240 0.72 -1.46 -23.00
C GLY A 240 1.58 -1.72 -21.76
N SER A 241 2.68 -1.00 -21.61
CA SER A 241 3.74 -1.45 -20.70
C SER A 241 3.51 -0.99 -19.27
N PHE A 242 2.97 -1.86 -18.43
CA PHE A 242 3.27 -1.79 -17.00
C PHE A 242 4.68 -2.32 -16.80
N GLY A 243 5.66 -1.43 -16.67
CA GLY A 243 7.09 -1.77 -16.62
C GLY A 243 7.56 -2.34 -15.27
N GLY A 244 6.64 -2.78 -14.40
CA GLY A 244 6.97 -3.22 -13.05
C GLY A 244 7.33 -2.06 -12.11
N GLY A 245 7.17 -0.82 -12.53
CA GLY A 245 7.26 0.36 -11.68
C GLY A 245 6.12 0.41 -10.67
N GLY A 246 6.40 0.94 -9.47
CA GLY A 246 5.42 1.03 -8.39
C GLY A 246 6.02 0.75 -7.04
N SER A 247 5.16 0.75 -6.01
CA SER A 247 5.56 0.40 -4.66
C SER A 247 4.40 -0.18 -3.88
N GLY A 248 4.70 -0.97 -2.88
CA GLY A 248 3.71 -1.62 -2.05
C GLY A 248 4.14 -1.72 -0.60
N GLY A 249 3.25 -2.27 0.22
CA GLY A 249 3.49 -2.48 1.62
C GLY A 249 2.52 -3.48 2.24
N SER A 250 2.70 -3.74 3.52
CA SER A 250 1.86 -4.60 4.35
C SER A 250 1.51 -3.91 5.66
N TRP A 251 0.39 -4.31 6.31
CA TRP A 251 -0.06 -3.70 7.56
C TRP A 251 -0.57 -4.71 8.58
#